data_a072239495f845af50f9987ffa4903cb
#
_entry.id   a072239495f845af50f9987ffa4903cb
#
_cell.length_a   1.000
_cell.length_b   1.000
_cell.length_c   1.000
_cell.angle_alpha   90.00
_cell.angle_beta   90.00
_cell.angle_gamma   90.00
#
_symmetry.space_group_name_H-M   'P 1'
#
loop_
_entity.id
_entity.type
_entity.pdbx_description
1 polymer ?
#
loop_
_entity_poly.entity_id
_entity_poly.type
_entity_poly.pdbx_seq_one_letter_code
_entity_poly.pdbx_strand_id
1 'polypeptide(L)'
;HVRSRRQRQMCIRDRITGKNGHVQHVDLTSETAKADEFDALVLPGGVVNADHLRLDKASIDLARSFFEQHKPVAVICHGAWILIEAGVVDGRTLTSYPSLATDLRNAGATWVDEEVVVDEGLVSSRTPDDLPAFNAKLIEEVAEGKHAGQTA
;
A
#
# COMPACT_ATOMS: atom_id res chain seq x y z
N HIS A 1 4.86 22.83 -18.66
CA HIS A 1 3.92 21.72 -18.87
C HIS A 1 3.64 21.03 -17.54
N VAL A 2 2.52 21.35 -16.91
CA VAL A 2 1.98 20.54 -15.81
C VAL A 2 1.46 19.26 -16.47
N ARG A 3 2.24 18.18 -16.43
CA ARG A 3 1.73 16.85 -16.78
C ARG A 3 0.69 16.50 -15.71
N SER A 4 -0.57 16.45 -16.09
CA SER A 4 -1.63 15.86 -15.27
C SER A 4 -1.19 14.42 -14.94
N ARG A 5 -0.75 14.22 -13.69
CA ARG A 5 -0.40 12.89 -13.19
C ARG A 5 -1.71 12.15 -12.95
N ARG A 6 -2.09 11.31 -13.90
CA ARG A 6 -3.28 10.47 -13.76
C ARG A 6 -3.00 9.38 -12.73
N GLN A 7 -3.94 9.19 -11.84
CA GLN A 7 -4.00 8.00 -11.01
C GLN A 7 -4.13 6.79 -11.92
N ARG A 8 -3.22 5.81 -11.79
CA ARG A 8 -3.24 4.58 -12.57
C ARG A 8 -3.52 3.40 -11.66
N GLN A 9 -4.40 2.53 -12.11
CA GLN A 9 -4.68 1.28 -11.43
C GLN A 9 -3.80 0.18 -11.99
N MET A 10 -3.15 -0.54 -11.09
CA MET A 10 -2.29 -1.68 -11.39
C MET A 10 -2.92 -2.95 -10.84
N CYS A 11 -2.86 -4.02 -11.61
CA CYS A 11 -3.36 -5.32 -11.19
C CYS A 11 -2.61 -6.45 -11.94
N ILE A 12 -2.77 -7.67 -11.48
CA ILE A 12 -2.28 -8.89 -12.15
C ILE A 12 -3.02 -9.14 -13.48
N ARG A 13 -4.22 -8.59 -13.65
CA ARG A 13 -5.13 -8.82 -14.79
C ARG A 13 -5.61 -7.51 -15.40
N ASP A 14 -6.08 -7.57 -16.66
CA ASP A 14 -6.61 -6.42 -17.43
C ASP A 14 -7.85 -5.78 -16.81
N ARG A 15 -8.55 -6.49 -15.95
CA ARG A 15 -9.77 -6.04 -15.27
C ARG A 15 -9.83 -6.55 -13.85
N ILE A 16 -10.35 -5.71 -12.97
CA ILE A 16 -10.73 -6.09 -11.62
C ILE A 16 -12.24 -5.98 -11.49
N THR A 17 -12.83 -6.95 -10.79
CA THR A 17 -14.26 -6.94 -10.48
C THR A 17 -14.43 -6.83 -8.98
N GLY A 18 -15.03 -5.74 -8.55
CA GLY A 18 -15.37 -5.51 -7.15
C GLY A 18 -16.48 -6.46 -6.67
N LYS A 19 -16.62 -6.58 -5.35
CA LYS A 19 -17.60 -7.44 -4.69
C LYS A 19 -19.05 -7.23 -5.18
N ASN A 20 -19.38 -6.01 -5.61
CA ASN A 20 -20.71 -5.63 -6.09
C ASN A 20 -20.85 -5.74 -7.62
N GLY A 21 -19.93 -6.42 -8.30
CA GLY A 21 -19.97 -6.60 -9.75
C GLY A 21 -19.46 -5.39 -10.56
N HIS A 22 -19.01 -4.31 -9.89
CA HIS A 22 -18.39 -3.19 -10.58
C HIS A 22 -17.08 -3.64 -11.23
N VAL A 23 -16.93 -3.36 -12.52
CA VAL A 23 -15.73 -3.71 -13.30
C VAL A 23 -14.90 -2.47 -13.53
N GLN A 24 -13.64 -2.53 -13.18
CA GLN A 24 -12.67 -1.47 -13.42
C GLN A 24 -11.60 -1.95 -14.41
N HIS A 25 -11.32 -1.15 -15.43
CA HIS A 25 -10.19 -1.39 -16.32
C HIS A 25 -8.87 -1.08 -15.61
N VAL A 26 -7.87 -1.90 -15.90
CA VAL A 26 -6.52 -1.75 -15.39
C VAL A 26 -5.67 -1.03 -16.43
N ASP A 27 -4.93 -0.02 -16.00
CA ASP A 27 -4.04 0.74 -16.89
C ASP A 27 -2.72 0.00 -17.15
N LEU A 28 -2.17 -0.66 -16.12
CA LEU A 28 -0.92 -1.40 -16.17
C LEU A 28 -1.04 -2.68 -15.32
N THR A 29 -0.29 -3.70 -15.70
CA THR A 29 -0.09 -4.88 -14.85
C THR A 29 1.08 -4.66 -13.89
N SER A 30 1.14 -5.43 -12.80
CA SER A 30 2.27 -5.40 -11.86
C SER A 30 3.60 -5.70 -12.55
N GLU A 31 3.60 -6.56 -13.58
CA GLU A 31 4.79 -6.92 -14.35
C GLU A 31 5.33 -5.76 -15.21
N THR A 32 4.45 -4.85 -15.65
CA THR A 32 4.81 -3.74 -16.54
C THR A 32 5.00 -2.42 -15.84
N ALA A 33 4.47 -2.28 -14.62
CA ALA A 33 4.60 -1.08 -13.82
C ALA A 33 6.01 -0.92 -13.25
N LYS A 34 6.53 0.30 -13.26
CA LYS A 34 7.83 0.63 -12.68
C LYS A 34 7.66 1.72 -11.63
N ALA A 35 8.24 1.51 -10.46
CA ALA A 35 8.16 2.47 -9.36
C ALA A 35 8.67 3.88 -9.75
N ASP A 36 9.64 3.96 -10.66
CA ASP A 36 10.19 5.23 -11.16
C ASP A 36 9.16 6.15 -11.84
N GLU A 37 8.09 5.55 -12.37
CA GLU A 37 7.04 6.28 -13.09
C GLU A 37 5.96 6.88 -12.19
N PHE A 38 6.01 6.60 -10.88
CA PHE A 38 4.99 7.01 -9.91
C PHE A 38 5.61 7.72 -8.71
N ASP A 39 4.80 8.52 -8.04
CA ASP A 39 5.22 9.28 -6.85
C ASP A 39 4.86 8.58 -5.55
N ALA A 40 3.85 7.74 -5.55
CA ALA A 40 3.37 7.00 -4.39
C ALA A 40 2.68 5.69 -4.79
N LEU A 41 2.57 4.76 -3.84
CA LEU A 41 1.84 3.50 -3.98
C LEU A 41 0.67 3.47 -2.99
N VAL A 42 -0.49 3.05 -3.47
CA VAL A 42 -1.65 2.76 -2.61
C VAL A 42 -2.01 1.29 -2.71
N LEU A 43 -2.04 0.61 -1.58
CA LEU A 43 -2.40 -0.79 -1.45
C LEU A 43 -3.78 -0.91 -0.79
N PRO A 44 -4.84 -1.11 -1.56
CA PRO A 44 -6.18 -1.30 -1.02
C PRO A 44 -6.30 -2.64 -0.30
N GLY A 45 -7.31 -2.74 0.55
CA GLY A 45 -7.62 -3.96 1.27
C GLY A 45 -8.37 -5.00 0.45
N GLY A 46 -9.13 -5.80 1.17
CA GLY A 46 -9.82 -6.99 0.68
C GLY A 46 -9.01 -8.24 0.96
N VAL A 47 -9.60 -9.18 1.72
CA VAL A 47 -8.92 -10.42 2.14
C VAL A 47 -8.40 -11.20 0.94
N VAL A 48 -9.30 -11.49 -0.01
CA VAL A 48 -8.97 -12.28 -1.22
C VAL A 48 -7.94 -11.58 -2.09
N ASN A 49 -8.07 -10.25 -2.24
CA ASN A 49 -7.12 -9.46 -3.01
C ASN A 49 -5.72 -9.53 -2.39
N ALA A 50 -5.61 -9.25 -1.11
CA ALA A 50 -4.33 -9.26 -0.41
C ALA A 50 -3.71 -10.67 -0.36
N ASP A 51 -4.52 -11.71 -0.16
CA ASP A 51 -4.06 -13.09 -0.18
C ASP A 51 -3.47 -13.50 -1.55
N HIS A 52 -4.12 -13.12 -2.64
CA HIS A 52 -3.60 -13.37 -3.98
C HIS A 52 -2.33 -12.55 -4.28
N LEU A 53 -2.31 -11.26 -3.90
CA LEU A 53 -1.18 -10.38 -4.19
C LEU A 53 0.09 -10.79 -3.45
N ARG A 54 -0.01 -11.37 -2.25
CA ARG A 54 1.18 -11.85 -1.53
C ARG A 54 1.87 -13.05 -2.20
N LEU A 55 1.22 -13.72 -3.15
CA LEU A 55 1.81 -14.76 -4.01
C LEU A 55 2.34 -14.21 -5.34
N ASP A 56 2.01 -12.98 -5.70
CA ASP A 56 2.46 -12.36 -6.94
C ASP A 56 3.81 -11.64 -6.73
N LYS A 57 4.88 -12.29 -7.18
CA LYS A 57 6.23 -11.75 -7.02
C LYS A 57 6.38 -10.35 -7.61
N ALA A 58 5.77 -10.05 -8.76
CA ALA A 58 5.88 -8.74 -9.39
C ALA A 58 5.25 -7.63 -8.53
N SER A 59 4.10 -7.90 -7.91
CA SER A 59 3.46 -6.97 -6.98
C SER A 59 4.29 -6.73 -5.72
N ILE A 60 4.91 -7.78 -5.17
CA ILE A 60 5.78 -7.70 -3.99
C ILE A 60 7.05 -6.90 -4.30
N ASP A 61 7.71 -7.21 -5.41
CA ASP A 61 8.93 -6.50 -5.84
C ASP A 61 8.62 -5.02 -6.13
N LEU A 62 7.48 -4.74 -6.76
CA LEU A 62 7.02 -3.38 -7.00
C LEU A 62 6.81 -2.62 -5.69
N ALA A 63 6.10 -3.21 -4.71
CA ALA A 63 5.88 -2.60 -3.41
C ALA A 63 7.22 -2.29 -2.72
N ARG A 64 8.15 -3.25 -2.68
CA ARG A 64 9.49 -3.04 -2.12
C ARG A 64 10.23 -1.88 -2.79
N SER A 65 10.14 -1.75 -4.12
CA SER A 65 10.82 -0.71 -4.88
C SER A 65 10.39 0.71 -4.48
N PHE A 66 9.16 0.91 -3.99
CA PHE A 66 8.73 2.21 -3.47
C PHE A 66 9.45 2.56 -2.17
N PHE A 67 9.66 1.58 -1.27
CA PHE A 67 10.45 1.80 -0.05
C PHE A 67 11.92 2.07 -0.38
N GLU A 68 12.54 1.30 -1.27
CA GLU A 68 13.92 1.51 -1.73
C GLU A 68 14.13 2.91 -2.36
N GLN A 69 13.08 3.45 -2.99
CA GLN A 69 13.10 4.80 -3.58
C GLN A 69 12.62 5.89 -2.61
N HIS A 70 12.35 5.54 -1.35
CA HIS A 70 11.87 6.46 -0.31
C HIS A 70 10.57 7.19 -0.67
N LYS A 71 9.70 6.55 -1.43
CA LYS A 71 8.43 7.12 -1.90
C LYS A 71 7.29 6.75 -0.97
N PRO A 72 6.30 7.63 -0.77
CA PRO A 72 5.15 7.35 0.07
C PRO A 72 4.42 6.07 -0.32
N VAL A 73 4.07 5.27 0.68
CA VAL A 73 3.24 4.08 0.54
C VAL A 73 2.06 4.19 1.50
N ALA A 74 0.85 3.98 1.00
CA ALA A 74 -0.34 3.96 1.82
C ALA A 74 -1.02 2.59 1.73
N VAL A 75 -1.35 2.01 2.86
CA VAL A 75 -1.95 0.68 2.97
C VAL A 75 -3.15 0.70 3.89
N ILE A 76 -4.21 0.00 3.51
CA ILE A 76 -5.40 -0.11 4.36
C ILE A 76 -5.87 -1.55 4.49
N CYS A 77 -6.38 -1.88 5.67
CA CYS A 77 -7.06 -3.15 5.97
C CYS A 77 -6.12 -4.36 5.82
N HIS A 78 -6.47 -5.33 4.98
CA HIS A 78 -5.67 -6.53 4.71
C HIS A 78 -4.49 -6.28 3.75
N GLY A 79 -4.41 -5.11 3.13
CA GLY A 79 -3.28 -4.76 2.26
C GLY A 79 -1.91 -4.87 2.94
N ALA A 80 -1.86 -4.77 4.26
CA ALA A 80 -0.61 -4.91 5.03
C ALA A 80 0.06 -6.29 4.89
N TRP A 81 -0.65 -7.35 4.48
CA TRP A 81 -0.02 -8.63 4.15
C TRP A 81 1.02 -8.51 3.03
N ILE A 82 0.78 -7.63 2.07
CA ILE A 82 1.71 -7.37 0.97
C ILE A 82 3.03 -6.82 1.51
N LEU A 83 2.97 -5.94 2.50
CA LEU A 83 4.15 -5.35 3.13
C LEU A 83 4.95 -6.37 3.94
N ILE A 84 4.28 -7.34 4.57
CA ILE A 84 4.94 -8.47 5.27
C ILE A 84 5.75 -9.29 4.26
N GLU A 85 5.15 -9.68 3.13
CA GLU A 85 5.84 -10.43 2.08
C GLU A 85 6.97 -9.64 1.43
N ALA A 86 6.81 -8.32 1.30
CA ALA A 86 7.86 -7.43 0.83
C ALA A 86 9.02 -7.28 1.83
N GLY A 87 8.85 -7.68 3.10
CA GLY A 87 9.87 -7.61 4.13
C GLY A 87 10.20 -6.18 4.57
N VAL A 88 9.21 -5.28 4.54
CA VAL A 88 9.42 -3.84 4.78
C VAL A 88 8.74 -3.32 6.06
N VAL A 89 8.28 -4.23 6.94
CA VAL A 89 7.55 -3.86 8.16
C VAL A 89 8.39 -3.95 9.43
N ASP A 90 9.56 -4.56 9.39
CA ASP A 90 10.40 -4.74 10.56
C ASP A 90 10.83 -3.39 11.15
N GLY A 91 10.65 -3.24 12.46
CA GLY A 91 10.95 -2.00 13.20
C GLY A 91 9.97 -0.85 12.99
N ARG A 92 8.96 -0.99 12.13
CA ARG A 92 7.97 0.08 11.86
C ARG A 92 6.78 0.02 12.80
N THR A 93 6.17 1.18 13.00
CA THR A 93 4.87 1.30 13.69
C THR A 93 3.78 1.45 12.64
N LEU A 94 2.79 0.56 12.66
CA LEU A 94 1.66 0.62 11.73
C LEU A 94 0.38 0.04 12.31
N THR A 95 -0.71 0.29 11.63
CA THR A 95 -2.01 -0.33 11.88
C THR A 95 -2.48 -1.12 10.67
N SER A 96 -3.51 -1.92 10.85
CA SER A 96 -4.13 -2.74 9.80
C SER A 96 -5.51 -3.19 10.24
N TYR A 97 -6.21 -3.96 9.41
CA TYR A 97 -7.35 -4.70 9.93
C TYR A 97 -6.90 -5.55 11.13
N PRO A 98 -7.67 -5.56 12.25
CA PRO A 98 -7.21 -6.14 13.52
C PRO A 98 -6.77 -7.60 13.48
N SER A 99 -7.31 -8.41 12.56
CA SER A 99 -6.91 -9.81 12.43
C SER A 99 -5.45 -10.01 12.02
N LEU A 100 -4.80 -8.98 11.47
CA LEU A 100 -3.40 -9.03 11.05
C LEU A 100 -2.41 -8.63 12.16
N ALA A 101 -2.90 -8.23 13.32
CA ALA A 101 -2.05 -7.72 14.40
C ALA A 101 -0.95 -8.71 14.80
N THR A 102 -1.27 -9.99 14.91
CA THR A 102 -0.30 -11.04 15.26
C THR A 102 0.71 -11.25 14.13
N ASP A 103 0.27 -11.27 12.88
CA ASP A 103 1.14 -11.46 11.72
C ASP A 103 2.17 -10.32 11.62
N LEU A 104 1.73 -9.07 11.81
CA LEU A 104 2.60 -7.90 11.78
C LEU A 104 3.60 -7.89 12.93
N ARG A 105 3.17 -8.23 14.15
CA ARG A 105 4.10 -8.36 15.29
C ARG A 105 5.13 -9.45 15.06
N ASN A 106 4.73 -10.59 14.50
CA ASN A 106 5.66 -11.69 14.17
C ASN A 106 6.64 -11.29 13.05
N ALA A 107 6.24 -10.35 12.18
CA ALA A 107 7.11 -9.78 11.16
C ALA A 107 8.01 -8.64 11.66
N GLY A 108 8.03 -8.36 12.98
CA GLY A 108 8.89 -7.36 13.60
C GLY A 108 8.29 -5.97 13.75
N ALA A 109 7.03 -5.77 13.38
CA ALA A 109 6.37 -4.48 13.47
C ALA A 109 5.76 -4.19 14.85
N THR A 110 5.64 -2.93 15.21
CA THR A 110 4.82 -2.46 16.32
C THR A 110 3.42 -2.16 15.80
N TRP A 111 2.46 -3.05 16.07
CA TRP A 111 1.07 -2.85 15.69
C TRP A 111 0.31 -2.05 16.74
N VAL A 112 -0.41 -1.03 16.30
CA VAL A 112 -1.26 -0.17 17.14
C VAL A 112 -2.68 -0.12 16.58
N ASP A 113 -3.68 0.06 17.45
CA ASP A 113 -5.09 0.17 17.06
C ASP A 113 -5.50 1.65 16.96
N GLU A 114 -5.09 2.28 15.86
CA GLU A 114 -5.38 3.68 15.56
C GLU A 114 -6.05 3.81 14.19
N GLU A 115 -6.87 4.85 13.98
CA GLU A 115 -7.55 5.06 12.71
C GLU A 115 -6.57 5.32 11.55
N VAL A 116 -5.45 5.98 11.84
CA VAL A 116 -4.36 6.22 10.89
C VAL A 116 -3.03 6.31 11.63
N VAL A 117 -2.02 5.67 11.06
CA VAL A 117 -0.63 5.74 11.54
C VAL A 117 0.24 6.16 10.37
N VAL A 118 1.15 7.10 10.64
CA VAL A 118 2.19 7.53 9.70
C VAL A 118 3.55 7.21 10.30
N ASP A 119 4.37 6.48 9.56
CA ASP A 119 5.72 6.11 9.95
C ASP A 119 6.66 6.24 8.76
N GLU A 120 7.45 7.33 8.72
CA GLU A 120 8.47 7.58 7.70
C GLU A 120 7.96 7.35 6.26
N GLY A 121 6.86 7.99 5.87
CA GLY A 121 6.25 7.87 4.54
C GLY A 121 5.31 6.67 4.34
N LEU A 122 5.18 5.80 5.34
CA LEU A 122 4.17 4.74 5.35
C LEU A 122 2.91 5.21 6.07
N VAL A 123 1.80 5.30 5.35
CA VAL A 123 0.47 5.57 5.90
C VAL A 123 -0.30 4.27 6.02
N SER A 124 -0.87 3.99 7.17
CA SER A 124 -1.67 2.78 7.38
C SER A 124 -3.00 3.06 8.07
N SER A 125 -4.04 2.30 7.74
CA SER A 125 -5.38 2.37 8.35
C SER A 125 -6.05 0.98 8.41
N ARG A 126 -7.15 0.87 9.17
CA ARG A 126 -7.76 -0.41 9.56
C ARG A 126 -8.89 -0.84 8.65
N THR A 127 -9.87 0.04 8.45
CA THR A 127 -11.16 -0.28 7.84
C THR A 127 -11.63 0.85 6.92
N PRO A 128 -12.67 0.64 6.10
CA PRO A 128 -13.25 1.71 5.30
C PRO A 128 -13.74 2.93 6.09
N ASP A 129 -14.07 2.75 7.36
CA ASP A 129 -14.51 3.87 8.22
C ASP A 129 -13.38 4.87 8.50
N ASP A 130 -12.12 4.41 8.39
CA ASP A 130 -10.93 5.23 8.56
C ASP A 130 -10.53 6.02 7.29
N LEU A 131 -11.23 5.84 6.17
CA LEU A 131 -10.87 6.47 4.88
C LEU A 131 -10.71 8.00 4.94
N PRO A 132 -11.50 8.77 5.71
CA PRO A 132 -11.29 10.22 5.80
C PRO A 132 -9.90 10.58 6.33
N ALA A 133 -9.46 9.95 7.42
CA ALA A 133 -8.14 10.17 8.02
C ALA A 133 -7.02 9.60 7.12
N PHE A 134 -7.21 8.40 6.58
CA PHE A 134 -6.30 7.76 5.64
C PHE A 134 -6.02 8.65 4.41
N ASN A 135 -7.06 9.15 3.76
CA ASN A 135 -6.92 9.98 2.57
C ASN A 135 -6.24 11.31 2.88
N ALA A 136 -6.56 11.94 4.03
CA ALA A 136 -5.94 13.19 4.43
C ALA A 136 -4.42 13.01 4.61
N LYS A 137 -3.99 11.96 5.32
CA LYS A 137 -2.57 11.67 5.53
C LYS A 137 -1.86 11.22 4.26
N LEU A 138 -2.50 10.42 3.41
CA LEU A 138 -1.93 10.07 2.11
C LEU A 138 -1.64 11.30 1.25
N ILE A 139 -2.57 12.25 1.18
CA ILE A 139 -2.39 13.48 0.41
C ILE A 139 -1.22 14.32 0.99
N GLU A 140 -1.11 14.40 2.31
CA GLU A 140 -0.04 15.10 3.01
C GLU A 140 1.33 14.48 2.67
N GLU A 141 1.50 13.17 2.84
CA GLU A 141 2.74 12.45 2.54
C GLU A 141 3.14 12.55 1.05
N VAL A 142 2.18 12.46 0.15
CA VAL A 142 2.44 12.63 -1.29
C VAL A 142 2.89 14.06 -1.62
N ALA A 143 2.33 15.06 -0.93
CA ALA A 143 2.73 16.47 -1.11
C ALA A 143 4.13 16.74 -0.55
N GLU A 144 4.53 16.09 0.53
CA GLU A 144 5.87 16.15 1.11
C GLU A 144 6.92 15.47 0.22
N GLY A 145 6.54 14.40 -0.46
CA GLY A 145 7.39 13.70 -1.43
C GLY A 145 8.21 12.57 -0.81
N LYS A 146 9.53 12.54 -1.05
CA LYS A 146 10.40 11.45 -0.58
C LYS A 146 10.75 11.59 0.90
N HIS A 147 10.71 10.49 1.62
CA HIS A 147 11.03 10.38 3.03
C HIS A 147 12.36 9.65 3.24
N ALA A 148 13.41 10.38 3.64
CA ALA A 148 14.74 9.81 3.79
C ALA A 148 14.84 8.67 4.84
N GLY A 149 13.95 8.66 5.83
CA GLY A 149 13.86 7.61 6.83
C GLY A 149 13.14 6.34 6.36
N GLN A 150 12.44 6.41 5.22
CA GLN A 150 11.77 5.24 4.66
C GLN A 150 12.80 4.28 4.03
N THR A 151 12.88 3.09 4.57
CA THR A 151 13.80 2.03 4.12
C THR A 151 13.05 0.74 3.82
N ALA A 152 13.61 -0.08 2.95
CA ALA A 152 13.13 -1.42 2.67
C ALA A 152 13.68 -2.42 3.68
#